data_7d029e83ef01707025ddf86e85c8536b
#
_entry.id   7d029e83ef01707025ddf86e85c8536b
#
_cell.length_a   1.000
_cell.length_b   1.000
_cell.length_c   1.000
_cell.angle_alpha   90.00
_cell.angle_beta   90.00
_cell.angle_gamma   90.00
#
_symmetry.space_group_name_H-M   'P 1'
#
loop_
_entity.id
_entity.type
_entity.pdbx_description
1 polymer ?
#
loop_
_entity_poly.entity_id
_entity_poly.type
_entity_poly.pdbx_seq_one_letter_code
_entity_poly.pdbx_strand_id
1 'polypeptide(L)'
;MVRDEADIVEASVRHMTRQGVTHLLVVDNGSTDGTLDRLRTLQQELPGLHVGEDREPAFFQSAKMTLLADILRSVGARWIVPFDADEFWFGEKGSLAEALSYSQYKVVQARIHNAFPMSAAQGLHIDSQPHPDVKAAFRPFLGAVVTMGNHDVLRPGNRGADLRLVHVPWRSQEQFQRKITQGLRALEEADTPNDLATHWRYLGRNSPEAMAEMWTHLVSGSGPEEMVWRPRGQLHQLGPRVPDTWLEVTRAMGIPEQGSPGSRGG
;
A
#
# COMPACT_ATOMS: atom_id res chain seq x y z
N MET A 1 7.37 0.28 7.11
CA MET A 1 7.24 1.29 8.21
C MET A 1 5.77 1.56 8.43
N VAL A 2 5.33 1.62 9.69
CA VAL A 2 3.92 1.90 10.04
C VAL A 2 3.85 2.94 11.15
N ARG A 3 2.78 3.75 11.16
CA ARG A 3 2.49 4.70 12.25
C ARG A 3 0.99 4.97 12.32
N ASP A 4 0.40 4.67 13.49
CA ASP A 4 -1.03 4.86 13.80
C ASP A 4 -1.98 4.23 12.76
N GLU A 5 -1.79 2.93 12.50
CA GLU A 5 -2.52 2.10 11.54
C GLU A 5 -3.21 0.90 12.23
N ALA A 6 -3.60 1.03 13.52
CA ALA A 6 -4.18 -0.06 14.32
C ALA A 6 -5.46 -0.64 13.70
N ASP A 7 -6.19 0.14 12.94
CA ASP A 7 -7.46 -0.25 12.31
C ASP A 7 -7.27 -1.17 11.08
N ILE A 8 -6.07 -1.21 10.48
CA ILE A 8 -5.84 -1.94 9.23
C ILE A 8 -4.60 -2.86 9.25
N VAL A 9 -3.61 -2.60 10.10
CA VAL A 9 -2.31 -3.29 10.08
C VAL A 9 -2.44 -4.82 10.20
N GLU A 10 -3.37 -5.31 11.01
CA GLU A 10 -3.62 -6.75 11.12
C GLU A 10 -4.11 -7.33 9.80
N ALA A 11 -5.06 -6.67 9.15
CA ALA A 11 -5.63 -7.14 7.89
C ALA A 11 -4.57 -7.22 6.79
N SER A 12 -3.70 -6.20 6.67
CA SER A 12 -2.63 -6.18 5.67
C SER A 12 -1.54 -7.22 5.95
N VAL A 13 -1.08 -7.37 7.19
CA VAL A 13 -0.09 -8.37 7.59
C VAL A 13 -0.60 -9.80 7.30
N ARG A 14 -1.83 -10.11 7.70
CA ARG A 14 -2.45 -11.40 7.41
C ARG A 14 -2.64 -11.62 5.91
N HIS A 15 -3.00 -10.57 5.17
CA HIS A 15 -3.10 -10.65 3.71
C HIS A 15 -1.75 -11.00 3.08
N MET A 16 -0.67 -10.30 3.41
CA MET A 16 0.67 -10.60 2.88
C MET A 16 1.09 -12.04 3.18
N THR A 17 0.75 -12.57 4.37
CA THR A 17 1.00 -13.97 4.72
C THR A 17 0.21 -14.92 3.81
N ARG A 18 -1.10 -14.66 3.57
CA ARG A 18 -1.92 -15.45 2.64
C ARG A 18 -1.43 -15.37 1.19
N GLN A 19 -0.82 -14.26 0.82
CA GLN A 19 -0.16 -14.08 -0.49
C GLN A 19 1.18 -14.82 -0.62
N GLY A 20 1.57 -15.61 0.38
CA GLY A 20 2.76 -16.45 0.37
C GLY A 20 4.06 -15.72 0.74
N VAL A 21 3.98 -14.52 1.32
CA VAL A 21 5.14 -13.84 1.88
C VAL A 21 5.58 -14.59 3.15
N THR A 22 6.82 -15.05 3.17
CA THR A 22 7.35 -15.90 4.24
C THR A 22 7.94 -15.12 5.40
N HIS A 23 8.45 -13.94 5.15
CA HIS A 23 9.01 -13.05 6.16
C HIS A 23 8.51 -11.62 5.96
N LEU A 24 7.99 -11.04 7.02
CA LEU A 24 7.54 -9.65 7.09
C LEU A 24 8.37 -8.93 8.14
N LEU A 25 9.07 -7.88 7.73
CA LEU A 25 9.79 -6.98 8.63
C LEU A 25 8.99 -5.68 8.73
N VAL A 26 8.30 -5.49 9.84
CA VAL A 26 7.45 -4.33 10.11
C VAL A 26 8.07 -3.52 11.22
N VAL A 27 8.27 -2.22 10.98
CA VAL A 27 8.85 -1.32 11.97
C VAL A 27 7.82 -0.25 12.32
N ASP A 28 7.45 -0.20 13.59
CA ASP A 28 6.59 0.83 14.17
C ASP A 28 7.36 2.13 14.37
N ASN A 29 6.85 3.22 13.84
CA ASN A 29 7.48 4.55 13.97
C ASN A 29 6.77 5.42 15.01
N GLY A 30 6.71 4.91 16.25
CA GLY A 30 6.17 5.64 17.38
C GLY A 30 4.65 5.80 17.36
N SER A 31 3.92 4.73 17.04
CA SER A 31 2.46 4.73 17.10
C SER A 31 1.92 4.95 18.50
N THR A 32 0.76 5.58 18.59
CA THR A 32 0.07 5.90 19.85
C THR A 32 -1.34 5.31 19.94
N ASP A 33 -1.81 4.64 18.87
CA ASP A 33 -3.18 4.14 18.72
C ASP A 33 -3.34 2.63 19.02
N GLY A 34 -2.27 1.97 19.47
CA GLY A 34 -2.25 0.52 19.72
C GLY A 34 -1.73 -0.33 18.55
N THR A 35 -1.22 0.28 17.48
CA THR A 35 -0.60 -0.42 16.34
C THR A 35 0.51 -1.37 16.79
N LEU A 36 1.43 -0.91 17.64
CA LEU A 36 2.56 -1.72 18.12
C LEU A 36 2.08 -2.94 18.92
N ASP A 37 1.09 -2.79 19.79
CA ASP A 37 0.54 -3.89 20.58
C ASP A 37 -0.12 -4.95 19.70
N ARG A 38 -0.85 -4.52 18.66
CA ARG A 38 -1.41 -5.45 17.64
C ARG A 38 -0.31 -6.20 16.89
N LEU A 39 0.74 -5.51 16.46
CA LEU A 39 1.88 -6.13 15.78
C LEU A 39 2.59 -7.17 16.67
N ARG A 40 2.80 -6.86 17.94
CA ARG A 40 3.41 -7.80 18.92
C ARG A 40 2.53 -9.02 19.16
N THR A 41 1.22 -8.85 19.22
CA THR A 41 0.26 -9.98 19.30
C THR A 41 0.34 -10.84 18.04
N LEU A 42 0.31 -10.24 16.86
CA LEU A 42 0.45 -10.94 15.59
C LEU A 42 1.78 -11.69 15.45
N GLN A 43 2.87 -11.14 15.97
CA GLN A 43 4.18 -11.79 15.97
C GLN A 43 4.20 -13.11 16.74
N GLN A 44 3.38 -13.25 17.78
CA GLN A 44 3.24 -14.50 18.51
C GLN A 44 2.49 -15.58 17.70
N GLU A 45 1.60 -15.15 16.80
CA GLU A 45 0.80 -16.04 15.95
C GLU A 45 1.49 -16.38 14.62
N LEU A 46 2.31 -15.47 14.10
CA LEU A 46 2.91 -15.52 12.76
C LEU A 46 4.44 -15.57 12.87
N PRO A 47 5.06 -16.78 12.85
CA PRO A 47 6.52 -16.91 13.03
C PRO A 47 7.38 -16.15 12.03
N GLY A 48 6.82 -15.83 10.85
CA GLY A 48 7.50 -15.03 9.82
C GLY A 48 7.40 -13.51 10.01
N LEU A 49 6.65 -13.02 11.02
CA LEU A 49 6.53 -11.60 11.31
C LEU A 49 7.63 -11.17 12.30
N HIS A 50 8.40 -10.17 11.91
CA HIS A 50 9.44 -9.54 12.71
C HIS A 50 9.06 -8.08 12.96
N VAL A 51 8.91 -7.70 14.22
CA VAL A 51 8.48 -6.36 14.62
C VAL A 51 9.66 -5.61 15.23
N GLY A 52 9.96 -4.43 14.67
CA GLY A 52 10.93 -3.47 15.21
C GLY A 52 10.28 -2.17 15.62
N GLU A 53 11.04 -1.32 16.28
CA GLU A 53 10.63 0.03 16.66
C GLU A 53 11.64 1.04 16.12
N ASP A 54 11.15 2.16 15.62
CA ASP A 54 11.92 3.32 15.20
C ASP A 54 11.35 4.57 15.87
N ARG A 55 12.18 5.28 16.60
CA ARG A 55 11.78 6.48 17.36
C ARG A 55 12.10 7.79 16.64
N GLU A 56 12.66 7.72 15.43
CA GLU A 56 12.93 8.90 14.61
C GLU A 56 11.63 9.38 13.94
N PRO A 57 11.07 10.53 14.35
CA PRO A 57 9.79 11.02 13.84
C PRO A 57 9.89 11.61 12.43
N ALA A 58 11.08 12.04 12.01
CA ALA A 58 11.29 12.66 10.72
C ALA A 58 11.04 11.69 9.55
N PHE A 59 10.48 12.22 8.46
CA PHE A 59 10.08 11.46 7.29
C PHE A 59 11.28 11.08 6.40
N PHE A 60 12.07 10.12 6.87
CA PHE A 60 13.17 9.52 6.11
C PHE A 60 12.78 8.21 5.45
N GLN A 61 11.57 8.12 4.89
CA GLN A 61 10.99 6.87 4.38
C GLN A 61 11.93 6.14 3.43
N SER A 62 12.48 6.80 2.42
CA SER A 62 13.39 6.19 1.45
C SER A 62 14.61 5.54 2.13
N ALA A 63 15.28 6.25 3.03
CA ALA A 63 16.45 5.74 3.74
C ALA A 63 16.08 4.57 4.67
N LYS A 64 14.99 4.70 5.43
CA LYS A 64 14.50 3.65 6.33
C LYS A 64 14.09 2.39 5.55
N MET A 65 13.33 2.53 4.45
CA MET A 65 12.94 1.39 3.62
C MET A 65 14.12 0.76 2.89
N THR A 66 15.11 1.54 2.49
CA THR A 66 16.38 1.02 1.91
C THR A 66 17.16 0.20 2.93
N LEU A 67 17.26 0.67 4.17
CA LEU A 67 17.89 -0.08 5.27
C LEU A 67 17.19 -1.41 5.52
N LEU A 68 15.84 -1.41 5.61
CA LEU A 68 15.06 -2.64 5.81
C LEU A 68 15.25 -3.62 4.64
N ALA A 69 15.30 -3.10 3.41
CA ALA A 69 15.55 -3.90 2.22
C ALA A 69 16.97 -4.52 2.24
N ASP A 70 17.98 -3.79 2.70
CA ASP A 70 19.36 -4.31 2.81
C ASP A 70 19.49 -5.36 3.93
N ILE A 71 18.76 -5.22 5.04
CA ILE A 71 18.64 -6.25 6.07
C ILE A 71 18.09 -7.53 5.46
N LEU A 72 16.96 -7.46 4.76
CA LEU A 72 16.35 -8.62 4.10
C LEU A 72 17.27 -9.24 3.05
N ARG A 73 18.00 -8.43 2.28
CA ARG A 73 19.04 -8.89 1.36
C ARG A 73 20.14 -9.70 2.08
N SER A 74 20.60 -9.19 3.22
CA SER A 74 21.73 -9.80 3.97
C SER A 74 21.36 -11.18 4.54
N VAL A 75 20.08 -11.44 4.80
CA VAL A 75 19.57 -12.74 5.25
C VAL A 75 19.07 -13.63 4.11
N GLY A 76 19.32 -13.27 2.86
CA GLY A 76 19.08 -14.11 1.70
C GLY A 76 17.68 -14.05 1.11
N ALA A 77 16.93 -12.97 1.30
CA ALA A 77 15.64 -12.79 0.65
C ALA A 77 15.76 -12.94 -0.87
N ARG A 78 14.81 -13.64 -1.50
CA ARG A 78 14.77 -13.84 -2.96
C ARG A 78 14.07 -12.70 -3.68
N TRP A 79 13.08 -12.11 -3.01
CA TRP A 79 12.32 -10.93 -3.42
C TRP A 79 12.09 -10.03 -2.22
N ILE A 80 12.02 -8.74 -2.46
CA ILE A 80 11.67 -7.72 -1.48
C ILE A 80 10.46 -6.97 -2.02
N VAL A 81 9.44 -6.85 -1.18
CA VAL A 81 8.20 -6.13 -1.47
C VAL A 81 8.04 -5.03 -0.41
N PRO A 82 8.49 -3.81 -0.69
CA PRO A 82 8.18 -2.67 0.17
C PRO A 82 6.67 -2.43 0.15
N PHE A 83 6.02 -2.42 1.31
CA PHE A 83 4.57 -2.19 1.39
C PHE A 83 4.21 -1.24 2.53
N ASP A 84 3.13 -0.52 2.38
CA ASP A 84 2.53 0.32 3.42
C ASP A 84 1.39 -0.44 4.11
N ALA A 85 1.02 -0.06 5.35
CA ALA A 85 0.05 -0.80 6.16
C ALA A 85 -1.36 -0.87 5.55
N ASP A 86 -1.68 0.02 4.63
CA ASP A 86 -2.96 0.16 3.94
C ASP A 86 -2.93 -0.41 2.51
N GLU A 87 -1.92 -1.25 2.20
CA GLU A 87 -1.71 -1.86 0.89
C GLU A 87 -1.92 -3.38 0.93
N PHE A 88 -2.67 -3.87 -0.06
CA PHE A 88 -2.98 -5.29 -0.27
C PHE A 88 -2.46 -5.70 -1.64
N TRP A 89 -1.39 -6.48 -1.66
CA TRP A 89 -0.67 -6.86 -2.86
C TRP A 89 -1.13 -8.21 -3.41
N PHE A 90 -1.13 -8.35 -4.74
CA PHE A 90 -1.56 -9.55 -5.45
C PHE A 90 -0.66 -9.85 -6.65
N GLY A 91 -0.55 -11.12 -7.03
CA GLY A 91 -0.23 -11.48 -8.40
C GLY A 91 -1.42 -11.18 -9.32
N GLU A 92 -1.19 -10.84 -10.57
CA GLU A 92 -2.27 -10.75 -11.55
C GLU A 92 -2.98 -12.10 -11.76
N LYS A 93 -2.20 -13.18 -11.65
CA LYS A 93 -2.68 -14.57 -11.61
C LYS A 93 -2.04 -15.27 -10.43
N GLY A 94 -2.85 -15.94 -9.63
CA GLY A 94 -2.37 -16.61 -8.41
C GLY A 94 -1.98 -15.64 -7.28
N SER A 95 -1.19 -16.11 -6.34
CA SER A 95 -0.68 -15.32 -5.23
C SER A 95 0.49 -14.42 -5.66
N LEU A 96 0.79 -13.42 -4.83
CA LEU A 96 1.97 -12.56 -5.00
C LEU A 96 3.27 -13.38 -5.09
N ALA A 97 3.45 -14.35 -4.19
CA ALA A 97 4.64 -15.20 -4.15
C ALA A 97 4.77 -16.06 -5.41
N GLU A 98 3.68 -16.61 -5.92
CA GLU A 98 3.67 -17.36 -7.19
C GLU A 98 4.06 -16.46 -8.36
N ALA A 99 3.43 -15.28 -8.52
CA ALA A 99 3.75 -14.34 -9.57
C ALA A 99 5.24 -13.95 -9.55
N LEU A 100 5.78 -13.66 -8.38
CA LEU A 100 7.19 -13.30 -8.22
C LEU A 100 8.13 -14.51 -8.48
N SER A 101 7.73 -15.72 -8.13
CA SER A 101 8.56 -16.93 -8.32
C SER A 101 8.83 -17.23 -9.80
N TYR A 102 7.82 -17.01 -10.65
CA TYR A 102 7.91 -17.21 -12.09
C TYR A 102 8.45 -16.00 -12.87
N SER A 103 8.57 -14.85 -12.21
CA SER A 103 9.01 -13.62 -12.88
C SER A 103 10.46 -13.69 -13.35
N GLN A 104 10.69 -13.31 -14.61
CA GLN A 104 12.03 -13.16 -15.21
C GLN A 104 12.62 -11.76 -15.01
N TYR A 105 11.86 -10.87 -14.42
CA TYR A 105 12.25 -9.49 -14.18
C TYR A 105 13.08 -9.33 -12.89
N LYS A 106 13.80 -8.23 -12.82
CA LYS A 106 14.57 -7.82 -11.63
C LYS A 106 13.78 -6.85 -10.76
N VAL A 107 12.86 -6.12 -11.38
CA VAL A 107 11.88 -5.25 -10.73
C VAL A 107 10.51 -5.55 -11.34
N VAL A 108 9.48 -5.71 -10.52
CA VAL A 108 8.10 -5.92 -10.97
C VAL A 108 7.23 -4.84 -10.34
N GLN A 109 6.54 -4.09 -11.19
CA GLN A 109 5.63 -3.03 -10.76
C GLN A 109 4.23 -3.57 -10.48
N ALA A 110 3.61 -3.01 -9.45
CA ALA A 110 2.21 -3.24 -9.11
C ALA A 110 1.37 -2.02 -9.50
N ARG A 111 0.29 -2.23 -10.26
CA ARG A 111 -0.72 -1.19 -10.53
C ARG A 111 -1.60 -1.03 -9.31
N ILE A 112 -1.82 0.22 -8.91
CA ILE A 112 -2.57 0.59 -7.72
C ILE A 112 -4.03 0.85 -8.10
N HIS A 113 -4.97 0.21 -7.40
CA HIS A 113 -6.38 0.58 -7.41
C HIS A 113 -6.76 1.04 -6.00
N ASN A 114 -7.29 2.25 -5.87
CA ASN A 114 -7.71 2.75 -4.57
C ASN A 114 -9.10 2.22 -4.21
N ALA A 115 -9.29 1.95 -2.93
CA ALA A 115 -10.59 1.60 -2.38
C ALA A 115 -10.98 2.56 -1.25
N PHE A 116 -12.25 2.92 -1.20
CA PHE A 116 -12.78 3.95 -0.32
C PHE A 116 -14.04 3.46 0.41
N PRO A 117 -14.27 3.87 1.66
CA PRO A 117 -15.57 3.75 2.29
C PRO A 117 -16.56 4.72 1.62
N MET A 118 -17.79 4.29 1.43
CA MET A 118 -18.84 5.12 0.83
C MET A 118 -19.98 5.39 1.83
N SER A 119 -20.46 6.63 1.90
CA SER A 119 -21.52 7.03 2.82
C SER A 119 -22.86 6.36 2.54
N ALA A 120 -23.15 6.06 1.28
CA ALA A 120 -24.41 5.49 0.83
C ALA A 120 -24.44 3.95 0.87
N ALA A 121 -23.33 3.29 1.15
CA ALA A 121 -23.23 1.82 1.09
C ALA A 121 -22.26 1.30 2.16
N GLN A 122 -22.51 0.08 2.63
CA GLN A 122 -21.59 -0.58 3.55
C GLN A 122 -20.38 -1.16 2.82
N GLY A 123 -19.20 -1.04 3.43
CA GLY A 123 -17.97 -1.61 2.93
C GLY A 123 -17.18 -0.69 2.00
N LEU A 124 -16.17 -1.27 1.39
CA LEU A 124 -15.25 -0.59 0.49
C LEU A 124 -15.79 -0.60 -0.95
N HIS A 125 -15.49 0.47 -1.67
CA HIS A 125 -15.71 0.58 -3.12
C HIS A 125 -14.37 0.83 -3.80
N ILE A 126 -14.06 0.04 -4.80
CA ILE A 126 -12.80 0.09 -5.54
C ILE A 126 -12.95 0.90 -6.82
N ASP A 127 -11.92 1.65 -7.12
CA ASP A 127 -11.80 2.45 -8.34
C ASP A 127 -11.50 1.56 -9.55
N SER A 128 -12.27 1.70 -10.62
CA SER A 128 -12.04 0.97 -11.86
C SER A 128 -10.79 1.41 -12.61
N GLN A 129 -10.38 2.66 -12.42
CA GLN A 129 -9.18 3.19 -13.04
C GLN A 129 -7.97 3.08 -12.10
N PRO A 130 -6.86 2.48 -12.56
CA PRO A 130 -5.65 2.43 -11.75
C PRO A 130 -5.08 3.83 -11.54
N HIS A 131 -4.45 4.03 -10.39
CA HIS A 131 -3.68 5.24 -10.10
C HIS A 131 -2.52 5.38 -11.10
N PRO A 132 -2.11 6.60 -11.49
CA PRO A 132 -0.97 6.81 -12.39
C PRO A 132 0.35 6.27 -11.83
N ASP A 133 0.53 6.36 -10.51
CA ASP A 133 1.71 5.81 -9.85
C ASP A 133 1.60 4.28 -9.72
N VAL A 134 2.75 3.68 -9.52
CA VAL A 134 2.91 2.25 -9.27
C VAL A 134 3.72 2.03 -7.99
N LYS A 135 3.74 0.79 -7.49
CA LYS A 135 4.68 0.35 -6.46
C LYS A 135 5.62 -0.69 -7.03
N ALA A 136 6.76 -0.95 -6.38
CA ALA A 136 7.78 -1.83 -6.93
C ALA A 136 8.18 -2.95 -5.96
N ALA A 137 8.10 -4.19 -6.43
CA ALA A 137 8.79 -5.34 -5.83
C ALA A 137 10.08 -5.62 -6.61
N PHE A 138 11.13 -6.10 -5.94
CA PHE A 138 12.41 -6.30 -6.61
C PHE A 138 13.24 -7.46 -6.06
N ARG A 139 14.09 -8.01 -6.91
CA ARG A 139 15.13 -8.94 -6.46
C ARG A 139 16.23 -8.16 -5.75
N PRO A 140 16.71 -8.64 -4.58
CA PRO A 140 17.76 -7.97 -3.82
C PRO A 140 18.98 -7.61 -4.67
N PHE A 141 19.58 -6.46 -4.39
CA PHE A 141 20.79 -5.99 -5.06
C PHE A 141 21.56 -5.08 -4.10
N LEU A 142 22.89 -5.26 -4.00
CA LEU A 142 23.73 -4.42 -3.16
C LEU A 142 23.73 -2.97 -3.70
N GLY A 143 23.38 -2.02 -2.83
CA GLY A 143 23.26 -0.62 -3.23
C GLY A 143 21.94 -0.26 -3.91
N ALA A 144 20.93 -1.16 -3.89
CA ALA A 144 19.59 -0.78 -4.29
C ALA A 144 19.03 0.30 -3.34
N VAL A 145 18.36 1.32 -3.89
CA VAL A 145 17.72 2.39 -3.11
C VAL A 145 16.23 2.38 -3.39
N VAL A 146 15.43 2.18 -2.35
CA VAL A 146 13.97 2.30 -2.43
C VAL A 146 13.59 3.77 -2.47
N THR A 147 12.84 4.20 -3.48
CA THR A 147 12.44 5.61 -3.61
C THR A 147 11.34 5.97 -2.61
N MET A 148 11.15 7.25 -2.38
CA MET A 148 10.06 7.76 -1.53
C MET A 148 8.70 7.23 -2.03
N GLY A 149 7.81 6.87 -1.11
CA GLY A 149 6.52 6.28 -1.43
C GLY A 149 6.59 4.84 -1.95
N ASN A 150 7.75 4.19 -1.94
CA ASN A 150 7.94 2.83 -2.47
C ASN A 150 7.55 2.68 -3.97
N HIS A 151 7.53 3.81 -4.71
CA HIS A 151 7.07 3.85 -6.10
C HIS A 151 8.06 3.17 -7.06
N ASP A 152 9.33 3.17 -6.72
CA ASP A 152 10.38 2.55 -7.51
C ASP A 152 11.56 2.09 -6.64
N VAL A 153 12.51 1.40 -7.28
CA VAL A 153 13.80 1.05 -6.72
C VAL A 153 14.90 1.37 -7.72
N LEU A 154 15.89 2.12 -7.28
CA LEU A 154 17.08 2.42 -8.08
C LEU A 154 18.03 1.22 -8.03
N ARG A 155 17.99 0.40 -9.07
CA ARG A 155 18.85 -0.76 -9.29
C ARG A 155 18.89 -1.13 -10.77
N PRO A 156 19.99 -1.73 -11.27
CA PRO A 156 20.04 -2.24 -12.64
C PRO A 156 19.13 -3.46 -12.84
N GLY A 157 18.68 -3.66 -14.07
CA GLY A 157 17.93 -4.84 -14.51
C GLY A 157 16.63 -4.50 -15.21
N ASN A 158 16.05 -5.53 -15.85
CA ASN A 158 14.81 -5.44 -16.58
C ASN A 158 13.58 -5.31 -15.66
N ARG A 159 12.52 -4.71 -16.18
CA ARG A 159 11.29 -4.38 -15.43
C ARG A 159 10.07 -5.03 -16.07
N GLY A 160 9.10 -5.43 -15.25
CA GLY A 160 7.78 -5.94 -15.64
C GLY A 160 6.68 -5.28 -14.80
N ALA A 161 5.42 -5.60 -15.10
CA ALA A 161 4.25 -4.97 -14.48
C ALA A 161 3.12 -5.98 -14.20
N ASP A 162 3.47 -7.14 -13.64
CA ASP A 162 2.56 -8.29 -13.48
C ASP A 162 1.93 -8.37 -12.09
N LEU A 163 2.03 -7.29 -11.29
CA LEU A 163 1.44 -7.22 -9.95
C LEU A 163 0.28 -6.24 -9.88
N ARG A 164 -0.56 -6.44 -8.90
CA ARG A 164 -1.73 -5.62 -8.59
C ARG A 164 -1.73 -5.27 -7.11
N LEU A 165 -2.37 -4.14 -6.79
CA LEU A 165 -2.43 -3.63 -5.44
C LEU A 165 -3.77 -2.92 -5.22
N VAL A 166 -4.44 -3.27 -4.13
CA VAL A 166 -5.54 -2.48 -3.58
C VAL A 166 -4.99 -1.63 -2.44
N HIS A 167 -5.17 -0.32 -2.55
CA HIS A 167 -4.75 0.66 -1.56
C HIS A 167 -5.98 1.27 -0.89
N VAL A 168 -6.02 1.26 0.43
CA VAL A 168 -7.13 1.77 1.26
C VAL A 168 -6.64 2.99 2.06
N PRO A 169 -6.39 4.14 1.40
CA PRO A 169 -5.70 5.28 2.02
C PRO A 169 -6.52 5.95 3.12
N TRP A 170 -7.85 5.96 2.96
CA TRP A 170 -8.79 6.68 3.81
C TRP A 170 -9.87 5.73 4.33
N ARG A 171 -10.05 5.66 5.65
CA ARG A 171 -10.92 4.66 6.28
C ARG A 171 -11.99 5.25 7.20
N SER A 172 -11.66 6.37 7.86
CA SER A 172 -12.61 7.19 8.63
C SER A 172 -12.19 8.66 8.57
N GLN A 173 -13.10 9.56 8.95
CA GLN A 173 -12.80 10.99 8.99
C GLN A 173 -11.66 11.29 9.98
N GLU A 174 -11.65 10.64 11.13
CA GLU A 174 -10.61 10.80 12.15
C GLU A 174 -9.26 10.31 11.64
N GLN A 175 -9.22 9.14 10.97
CA GLN A 175 -7.99 8.60 10.38
C GLN A 175 -7.49 9.51 9.26
N PHE A 176 -8.38 10.01 8.39
CA PHE A 176 -8.05 10.95 7.32
C PHE A 176 -7.37 12.20 7.87
N GLN A 177 -7.98 12.88 8.86
CA GLN A 177 -7.44 14.10 9.47
C GLN A 177 -6.12 13.83 10.19
N ARG A 178 -6.04 12.74 10.96
CA ARG A 178 -4.83 12.33 11.69
C ARG A 178 -3.67 12.07 10.73
N LYS A 179 -3.88 11.28 9.69
CA LYS A 179 -2.85 10.91 8.71
C LYS A 179 -2.29 12.13 7.97
N ILE A 180 -3.13 13.08 7.58
CA ILE A 180 -2.71 14.33 6.94
C ILE A 180 -1.86 15.17 7.92
N THR A 181 -2.33 15.36 9.14
CA THR A 181 -1.63 16.18 10.15
C THR A 181 -0.27 15.58 10.53
N GLN A 182 -0.20 14.28 10.70
CA GLN A 182 1.05 13.57 11.01
C GLN A 182 2.03 13.60 9.83
N GLY A 183 1.52 13.40 8.61
CA GLY A 183 2.34 13.46 7.39
C GLY A 183 2.99 14.84 7.22
N LEU A 184 2.23 15.92 7.42
CA LEU A 184 2.76 17.28 7.36
C LEU A 184 3.86 17.51 8.40
N ARG A 185 3.62 17.15 9.67
CA ARG A 185 4.62 17.30 10.75
C ARG A 185 5.90 16.51 10.46
N ALA A 186 5.78 15.28 10.02
CA ALA A 186 6.93 14.43 9.71
C ALA A 186 7.78 14.99 8.55
N LEU A 187 7.15 15.67 7.57
CA LEU A 187 7.86 16.38 6.49
C LEU A 187 8.57 17.64 6.99
N GLU A 188 7.96 18.37 7.91
CA GLU A 188 8.56 19.56 8.54
C GLU A 188 9.78 19.16 9.40
N GLU A 189 9.67 18.11 10.21
CA GLU A 189 10.76 17.58 11.04
C GLU A 189 11.94 17.05 10.20
N ALA A 190 11.66 16.54 8.98
CA ALA A 190 12.70 16.07 8.06
C ALA A 190 13.35 17.18 7.22
N ASP A 191 12.93 18.43 7.37
CA ASP A 191 13.33 19.56 6.50
C ASP A 191 13.24 19.20 4.99
N THR A 192 12.16 18.51 4.64
CA THR A 192 11.96 17.97 3.30
C THR A 192 11.70 19.11 2.29
N PRO A 193 12.36 19.11 1.12
CA PRO A 193 12.13 20.11 0.08
C PRO A 193 10.65 20.30 -0.27
N ASN A 194 10.24 21.55 -0.57
CA ASN A 194 8.83 21.91 -0.75
C ASN A 194 8.17 21.29 -1.98
N ASP A 195 8.93 20.84 -2.95
CA ASP A 195 8.49 20.12 -4.16
C ASP A 195 8.21 18.63 -3.92
N LEU A 196 8.61 18.10 -2.76
CA LEU A 196 8.34 16.72 -2.38
C LEU A 196 7.06 16.61 -1.52
N ALA A 197 6.31 15.53 -1.74
CA ALA A 197 5.08 15.21 -1.00
C ALA A 197 4.07 16.37 -0.96
N THR A 198 3.90 17.07 -2.09
CA THR A 198 3.09 18.28 -2.23
C THR A 198 1.65 18.10 -1.78
N HIS A 199 1.08 16.89 -1.95
CA HIS A 199 -0.27 16.55 -1.51
C HIS A 199 -0.45 16.63 0.02
N TRP A 200 0.55 16.20 0.83
CA TRP A 200 0.50 16.35 2.28
C TRP A 200 0.53 17.83 2.70
N ARG A 201 1.36 18.63 2.01
CA ARG A 201 1.46 20.06 2.27
C ARG A 201 0.19 20.80 1.85
N TYR A 202 -0.43 20.40 0.74
CA TYR A 202 -1.71 20.96 0.30
C TYR A 202 -2.82 20.62 1.30
N LEU A 203 -3.01 19.35 1.61
CA LEU A 203 -4.07 18.90 2.51
C LEU A 203 -3.87 19.41 3.93
N GLY A 204 -2.65 19.43 4.46
CA GLY A 204 -2.34 19.83 5.82
C GLY A 204 -2.48 21.33 6.11
N ARG A 205 -2.65 22.18 5.09
CA ARG A 205 -2.93 23.62 5.23
C ARG A 205 -4.40 23.94 5.43
N ASN A 206 -5.28 22.96 5.26
CA ASN A 206 -6.71 23.15 5.37
C ASN A 206 -7.16 23.15 6.84
N SER A 207 -8.22 23.89 7.14
CA SER A 207 -8.84 23.86 8.47
C SER A 207 -9.53 22.50 8.73
N PRO A 208 -9.80 22.14 9.99
CA PRO A 208 -10.56 20.95 10.31
C PRO A 208 -11.92 20.86 9.59
N GLU A 209 -12.59 22.00 9.42
CA GLU A 209 -13.87 22.10 8.72
C GLU A 209 -13.70 21.79 7.23
N ALA A 210 -12.69 22.36 6.58
CA ALA A 210 -12.39 22.08 5.17
C ALA A 210 -11.99 20.61 4.97
N MET A 211 -11.25 20.00 5.90
CA MET A 211 -10.95 18.57 5.86
C MET A 211 -12.22 17.71 6.04
N ALA A 212 -13.17 18.12 6.87
CA ALA A 212 -14.46 17.43 7.02
C ALA A 212 -15.31 17.50 5.75
N GLU A 213 -15.29 18.64 5.05
CA GLU A 213 -15.93 18.80 3.74
C GLU A 213 -15.26 17.91 2.68
N MET A 214 -13.94 17.87 2.62
CA MET A 214 -13.20 16.96 1.73
C MET A 214 -13.55 15.49 2.01
N TRP A 215 -13.67 15.09 3.27
CA TRP A 215 -14.13 13.76 3.64
C TRP A 215 -15.53 13.47 3.11
N THR A 216 -16.45 14.41 3.24
CA THR A 216 -17.82 14.28 2.72
C THR A 216 -17.84 14.07 1.20
N HIS A 217 -17.03 14.81 0.46
CA HIS A 217 -16.85 14.60 -0.98
C HIS A 217 -16.26 13.23 -1.29
N LEU A 218 -15.24 12.81 -0.57
CA LEU A 218 -14.57 11.52 -0.78
C LEU A 218 -15.55 10.36 -0.62
N VAL A 219 -16.31 10.32 0.47
CA VAL A 219 -17.29 9.24 0.73
C VAL A 219 -18.57 9.34 -0.13
N SER A 220 -18.72 10.43 -0.89
CA SER A 220 -19.73 10.54 -1.97
C SER A 220 -19.20 10.17 -3.34
N GLY A 221 -17.94 9.72 -3.44
CA GLY A 221 -17.32 9.28 -4.68
C GLY A 221 -16.61 10.36 -5.49
N SER A 222 -16.27 11.49 -4.87
CA SER A 222 -15.57 12.60 -5.53
C SER A 222 -14.40 13.11 -4.68
N GLY A 223 -13.65 14.09 -5.18
CA GLY A 223 -12.58 14.76 -4.45
C GLY A 223 -11.87 15.77 -5.35
N PRO A 224 -11.24 16.81 -4.77
CA PRO A 224 -10.49 17.80 -5.52
C PRO A 224 -9.29 17.16 -6.23
N GLU A 225 -8.83 17.76 -7.33
CA GLU A 225 -7.73 17.20 -8.13
C GLU A 225 -6.42 17.12 -7.36
N GLU A 226 -6.22 18.02 -6.44
CA GLU A 226 -5.05 18.09 -5.56
C GLU A 226 -5.00 16.93 -4.54
N MET A 227 -6.12 16.26 -4.29
CA MET A 227 -6.16 15.05 -3.50
C MET A 227 -5.68 13.88 -4.36
N VAL A 228 -4.41 13.51 -4.24
CA VAL A 228 -3.76 12.45 -5.04
C VAL A 228 -4.53 11.14 -4.95
N TRP A 229 -4.95 10.74 -3.76
CA TRP A 229 -5.75 9.53 -3.52
C TRP A 229 -7.23 9.86 -3.41
N ARG A 230 -7.84 10.23 -4.52
CA ARG A 230 -9.27 10.45 -4.71
C ARG A 230 -9.87 9.40 -5.62
N PRO A 231 -11.20 9.19 -5.59
CA PRO A 231 -11.88 8.32 -6.55
C PRO A 231 -11.60 8.72 -7.99
N ARG A 232 -11.35 7.72 -8.85
CA ARG A 232 -11.09 7.86 -10.28
C ARG A 232 -11.98 6.89 -11.06
N GLY A 233 -12.70 7.37 -12.05
CA GLY A 233 -13.60 6.51 -12.83
C GLY A 233 -14.82 6.02 -12.03
N GLN A 234 -15.30 4.84 -12.38
CA GLN A 234 -16.45 4.22 -11.74
C GLN A 234 -16.03 3.47 -10.48
N LEU A 235 -16.77 3.67 -9.40
CA LEU A 235 -16.59 2.93 -8.15
C LEU A 235 -17.46 1.68 -8.13
N HIS A 236 -16.86 0.54 -7.81
CA HIS A 236 -17.53 -0.75 -7.72
C HIS A 236 -17.48 -1.29 -6.29
N GLN A 237 -18.56 -1.88 -5.83
CA GLN A 237 -18.62 -2.43 -4.49
C GLN A 237 -17.63 -3.59 -4.35
N LEU A 238 -16.65 -3.45 -3.45
CA LEU A 238 -15.65 -4.47 -3.15
C LEU A 238 -16.09 -5.39 -2.01
N GLY A 239 -16.88 -4.85 -1.07
CA GLY A 239 -17.33 -5.57 0.12
C GLY A 239 -16.77 -5.00 1.43
N PRO A 240 -17.00 -5.67 2.57
CA PRO A 240 -16.61 -5.16 3.89
C PRO A 240 -15.09 -5.19 4.13
N ARG A 241 -14.35 -5.92 3.33
CA ARG A 241 -12.89 -6.05 3.39
C ARG A 241 -12.32 -6.29 2.00
N VAL A 242 -11.02 -6.10 1.85
CA VAL A 242 -10.29 -6.45 0.63
C VAL A 242 -10.29 -7.98 0.48
N PRO A 243 -10.67 -8.52 -0.69
CA PRO A 243 -10.65 -9.96 -0.99
C PRO A 243 -9.25 -10.56 -0.91
N ASP A 244 -9.17 -11.90 -0.88
CA ASP A 244 -7.89 -12.62 -0.80
C ASP A 244 -7.23 -12.85 -2.17
N THR A 245 -7.99 -12.73 -3.27
CA THR A 245 -7.47 -12.95 -4.63
C THR A 245 -7.76 -11.77 -5.55
N TRP A 246 -6.87 -11.53 -6.52
CA TRP A 246 -7.11 -10.52 -7.55
C TRP A 246 -8.31 -10.85 -8.44
N LEU A 247 -8.59 -12.13 -8.63
CA LEU A 247 -9.77 -12.59 -9.37
C LEU A 247 -11.09 -12.13 -8.72
N GLU A 248 -11.19 -12.18 -7.40
CA GLU A 248 -12.36 -11.65 -6.69
C GLU A 248 -12.47 -10.14 -6.83
N VAL A 249 -11.33 -9.42 -6.80
CA VAL A 249 -11.29 -7.97 -7.04
C VAL A 249 -11.76 -7.64 -8.46
N THR A 250 -11.30 -8.35 -9.49
CA THR A 250 -11.73 -8.11 -10.88
C THR A 250 -13.21 -8.42 -11.11
N ARG A 251 -13.72 -9.47 -10.47
CA ARG A 251 -15.17 -9.77 -10.48
C ARG A 251 -15.98 -8.64 -9.85
N ALA A 252 -15.53 -8.10 -8.72
CA ALA A 252 -16.19 -6.94 -8.09
C ALA A 252 -16.19 -5.72 -9.02
N MET A 253 -15.12 -5.48 -9.78
CA MET A 253 -15.05 -4.41 -10.78
C MET A 253 -15.86 -4.69 -12.07
N GLY A 254 -16.46 -5.87 -12.21
CA GLY A 254 -17.18 -6.24 -13.43
C GLY A 254 -16.26 -6.47 -14.65
N ILE A 255 -14.97 -6.72 -14.41
CA ILE A 255 -14.01 -7.01 -15.49
C ILE A 255 -14.16 -8.49 -15.85
N PRO A 256 -14.52 -8.83 -17.12
CA PRO A 256 -14.66 -10.22 -17.53
C PRO A 256 -13.33 -10.96 -17.43
N GLU A 257 -13.38 -12.22 -16.99
CA GLU A 257 -12.21 -13.10 -17.01
C GLU A 257 -11.70 -13.20 -18.46
N GLN A 258 -10.46 -12.83 -18.69
CA GLN A 258 -9.85 -13.09 -19.99
C GLN A 258 -9.78 -14.60 -20.16
N GLY A 259 -10.66 -15.14 -21.02
CA GLY A 259 -10.81 -16.56 -21.27
C GLY A 259 -9.46 -17.21 -21.57
N SER A 260 -9.25 -18.38 -21.02
CA SER A 260 -8.25 -19.33 -21.53
C SER A 260 -8.39 -19.39 -23.05
N PRO A 261 -7.30 -19.37 -23.84
CA PRO A 261 -7.40 -19.50 -25.27
C PRO A 261 -8.20 -20.77 -25.59
N GLY A 262 -9.40 -20.57 -26.16
CA GLY A 262 -10.32 -21.61 -26.43
C GLY A 262 -9.62 -22.76 -27.19
N SER A 263 -9.82 -23.97 -26.72
CA SER A 263 -9.64 -25.16 -27.51
C SER A 263 -10.43 -24.97 -28.81
N ARG A 264 -9.76 -24.52 -29.87
CA ARG A 264 -10.29 -24.66 -31.23
C ARG A 264 -10.36 -26.16 -31.46
N GLY A 265 -11.56 -26.71 -31.29
CA GLY A 265 -11.90 -28.02 -31.83
C GLY A 265 -11.70 -27.96 -33.32
N GLY A 266 -10.82 -28.80 -33.81
CA GLY A 266 -10.70 -29.19 -35.19
C GLY A 266 -11.67 -30.31 -35.53
#